data_e9a734454b4d2ff33abfe8f5e17005c4
#
_entry.id   e9a734454b4d2ff33abfe8f5e17005c4
#
_cell.length_a   1.000
_cell.length_b   1.000
_cell.length_c   1.000
_cell.angle_alpha   90.00
_cell.angle_beta   90.00
_cell.angle_gamma   90.00
#
_symmetry.space_group_name_H-M   'P 1'
#
loop_
_entity.id
_entity.type
_entity.pdbx_description
1 polymer ?
#
loop_
_entity_poly.entity_id
_entity_poly.type
_entity_poly.pdbx_seq_one_letter_code
_entity_poly.pdbx_strand_id
1 'polypeptide(L)'
;EVVMEDSSQVEDMASRIKEDTDFQAMADNGDVDESVQYSQEMVGRLFQVTGYIRIACIVLVALLTFIAFIFINNTIRLSITARRREIAIMRLVGASNGFIRGPFVTEGVLQALLGALLSIGVLELVRNFLMPRVMNMVSWWQFEIPLEVYLMTYGALILVGLVIGLFGSAIAMRRYLKV
;
A
#
# COMPACT_ATOMS: atom_id res chain seq x y z
N GLU A 1 -17.07 -7.65 -27.76
CA GLU A 1 -16.67 -7.34 -26.37
C GLU A 1 -15.65 -6.20 -26.43
N VAL A 2 -16.02 -5.02 -25.93
CA VAL A 2 -15.13 -3.85 -25.91
C VAL A 2 -14.50 -3.81 -24.52
N VAL A 3 -13.18 -4.06 -24.44
CA VAL A 3 -12.40 -3.98 -23.21
C VAL A 3 -11.81 -2.58 -23.10
N MET A 4 -12.14 -1.86 -22.03
CA MET A 4 -11.62 -0.52 -21.78
C MET A 4 -10.52 -0.55 -20.71
N GLU A 5 -9.42 0.15 -20.96
CA GLU A 5 -8.34 0.33 -20.01
C GLU A 5 -8.61 1.44 -18.97
N ASP A 6 -9.51 2.39 -19.29
CA ASP A 6 -9.81 3.53 -18.42
C ASP A 6 -11.31 3.67 -18.14
N SER A 7 -11.67 3.60 -16.86
CA SER A 7 -13.03 3.67 -16.37
C SER A 7 -13.70 5.04 -16.58
N SER A 8 -12.93 6.10 -16.77
CA SER A 8 -13.45 7.46 -17.03
C SER A 8 -14.05 7.61 -18.43
N GLN A 9 -13.70 6.69 -19.33
CA GLN A 9 -14.18 6.70 -20.73
C GLN A 9 -15.48 5.92 -20.92
N VAL A 10 -15.98 5.24 -19.89
CA VAL A 10 -17.20 4.41 -19.99
C VAL A 10 -18.44 5.26 -20.32
N GLU A 11 -18.56 6.45 -19.72
CA GLU A 11 -19.67 7.36 -20.01
C GLU A 11 -19.63 7.92 -21.44
N ASP A 12 -18.44 8.29 -21.92
CA ASP A 12 -18.24 8.81 -23.28
C ASP A 12 -18.49 7.73 -24.34
N MET A 13 -18.09 6.49 -24.06
CA MET A 13 -18.35 5.36 -24.94
C MET A 13 -19.82 4.92 -24.92
N ALA A 14 -20.47 4.94 -23.76
CA ALA A 14 -21.89 4.63 -23.66
C ALA A 14 -22.77 5.63 -24.46
N SER A 15 -22.40 6.93 -24.47
CA SER A 15 -23.06 7.94 -25.27
C SER A 15 -22.85 7.70 -26.76
N ARG A 16 -21.65 7.31 -27.19
CA ARG A 16 -21.35 6.98 -28.60
C ARG A 16 -22.09 5.73 -29.07
N ILE A 17 -22.22 4.71 -28.23
CA ILE A 17 -22.98 3.49 -28.55
C ILE A 17 -24.47 3.81 -28.68
N LYS A 18 -24.98 4.73 -27.86
CA LYS A 18 -26.41 5.17 -28.00
C LYS A 18 -26.66 5.93 -29.28
N GLU A 19 -25.69 6.65 -29.82
CA GLU A 19 -25.79 7.40 -31.08
C GLU A 19 -25.58 6.52 -32.32
N ASP A 20 -25.07 5.29 -32.14
CA ASP A 20 -24.79 4.38 -33.25
C ASP A 20 -26.12 3.80 -33.81
N THR A 21 -26.32 4.05 -35.08
CA THR A 21 -27.55 3.66 -35.82
C THR A 21 -27.70 2.14 -35.89
N ASP A 22 -26.59 1.39 -35.93
CA ASP A 22 -26.60 -0.07 -35.98
C ASP A 22 -27.00 -0.68 -34.64
N PHE A 23 -26.58 -0.05 -33.52
CA PHE A 23 -26.99 -0.46 -32.19
C PHE A 23 -28.47 -0.15 -31.91
N GLN A 24 -28.97 0.99 -32.39
CA GLN A 24 -30.37 1.36 -32.26
C GLN A 24 -31.30 0.37 -33.02
N ALA A 25 -30.82 -0.18 -34.14
CA ALA A 25 -31.57 -1.19 -34.92
C ALA A 25 -31.54 -2.59 -34.25
N MET A 26 -30.57 -2.88 -33.37
CA MET A 26 -30.43 -4.18 -32.70
C MET A 26 -30.97 -4.18 -31.27
N ALA A 27 -31.32 -3.01 -30.72
CA ALA A 27 -31.82 -2.91 -29.35
C ALA A 27 -33.17 -3.67 -29.23
N ASP A 28 -33.26 -4.56 -28.27
CA ASP A 28 -34.43 -5.38 -28.01
C ASP A 28 -35.62 -4.48 -27.63
N ASN A 29 -36.75 -4.63 -28.31
CA ASN A 29 -37.96 -3.81 -28.16
C ASN A 29 -37.83 -2.30 -28.49
N GLY A 30 -36.75 -1.84 -29.11
CA GLY A 30 -36.60 -0.42 -29.51
C GLY A 30 -36.29 0.54 -28.35
N ASP A 31 -36.04 0.05 -27.15
CA ASP A 31 -35.70 0.87 -25.98
C ASP A 31 -34.20 0.80 -25.69
N VAL A 32 -33.45 1.65 -26.40
CA VAL A 32 -32.00 1.79 -26.32
C VAL A 32 -31.57 2.27 -24.92
N ASP A 33 -32.42 3.08 -24.28
CA ASP A 33 -32.11 3.64 -22.97
C ASP A 33 -32.16 2.60 -21.85
N GLU A 34 -33.08 1.64 -21.91
CA GLU A 34 -33.19 0.58 -20.89
C GLU A 34 -32.05 -0.43 -21.03
N SER A 35 -31.62 -0.78 -22.24
CA SER A 35 -30.52 -1.73 -22.49
C SER A 35 -29.17 -1.20 -22.06
N VAL A 36 -28.91 0.10 -22.22
CA VAL A 36 -27.65 0.76 -21.84
C VAL A 36 -27.66 1.18 -20.35
N GLN A 37 -28.82 1.56 -19.82
CA GLN A 37 -28.96 2.02 -18.44
C GLN A 37 -28.70 0.90 -17.40
N TYR A 38 -29.08 -0.35 -17.72
CA TYR A 38 -28.82 -1.50 -16.83
C TYR A 38 -27.34 -1.73 -16.59
N SER A 39 -26.50 -1.57 -17.62
CA SER A 39 -25.04 -1.68 -17.47
C SER A 39 -24.43 -0.50 -16.72
N GLN A 40 -24.92 0.73 -16.93
CA GLN A 40 -24.38 1.93 -16.28
C GLN A 40 -24.62 1.94 -14.77
N GLU A 41 -25.81 1.59 -14.31
CA GLU A 41 -26.12 1.59 -12.88
C GLU A 41 -25.31 0.52 -12.12
N MET A 42 -25.16 -0.67 -12.70
CA MET A 42 -24.38 -1.73 -12.10
C MET A 42 -22.88 -1.38 -12.04
N VAL A 43 -22.33 -0.85 -13.12
CA VAL A 43 -20.95 -0.38 -13.21
C VAL A 43 -20.71 0.77 -12.24
N GLY A 44 -21.61 1.76 -12.17
CA GLY A 44 -21.52 2.87 -11.23
C GLY A 44 -21.50 2.42 -9.77
N ARG A 45 -22.34 1.44 -9.40
CA ARG A 45 -22.33 0.86 -8.05
C ARG A 45 -21.04 0.11 -7.75
N LEU A 46 -20.47 -0.63 -8.71
CA LEU A 46 -19.18 -1.30 -8.54
C LEU A 46 -18.04 -0.30 -8.31
N PHE A 47 -18.00 0.81 -9.05
CA PHE A 47 -17.01 1.86 -8.83
C PHE A 47 -17.17 2.54 -7.47
N GLN A 48 -18.40 2.79 -7.03
CA GLN A 48 -18.63 3.33 -5.68
C GLN A 48 -18.12 2.38 -4.59
N VAL A 49 -18.44 1.09 -4.69
CA VAL A 49 -17.96 0.07 -3.73
C VAL A 49 -16.44 0.00 -3.74
N THR A 50 -15.82 -0.03 -4.92
CA THR A 50 -14.35 -0.04 -5.06
C THR A 50 -13.74 1.24 -4.48
N GLY A 51 -14.39 2.38 -4.66
CA GLY A 51 -13.99 3.65 -4.05
C GLY A 51 -14.00 3.61 -2.52
N TYR A 52 -15.05 3.09 -1.91
CA TYR A 52 -15.13 2.92 -0.45
C TYR A 52 -14.06 1.95 0.07
N ILE A 53 -13.84 0.83 -0.62
CA ILE A 53 -12.78 -0.13 -0.25
C ILE A 53 -11.41 0.55 -0.33
N ARG A 54 -11.14 1.32 -1.38
CA ARG A 54 -9.89 2.07 -1.53
C ARG A 54 -9.65 3.04 -0.39
N ILE A 55 -10.67 3.82 -0.01
CA ILE A 55 -10.59 4.76 1.11
C ILE A 55 -10.35 4.01 2.42
N ALA A 56 -11.08 2.92 2.66
CA ALA A 56 -10.90 2.09 3.84
C ALA A 56 -9.46 1.53 3.93
N CYS A 57 -8.90 1.05 2.82
CA CYS A 57 -7.51 0.59 2.75
C CYS A 57 -6.51 1.70 3.05
N ILE A 58 -6.71 2.92 2.52
CA ILE A 58 -5.83 4.06 2.78
C ILE A 58 -5.86 4.43 4.28
N VAL A 59 -7.05 4.48 4.89
CA VAL A 59 -7.20 4.75 6.33
C VAL A 59 -6.52 3.67 7.17
N LEU A 60 -6.71 2.40 6.80
CA LEU A 60 -6.07 1.27 7.49
C LEU A 60 -4.55 1.35 7.42
N VAL A 61 -3.99 1.62 6.24
CA VAL A 61 -2.54 1.77 6.05
C VAL A 61 -1.99 2.94 6.86
N ALA A 62 -2.69 4.08 6.87
CA ALA A 62 -2.30 5.23 7.68
C ALA A 62 -2.28 4.92 9.18
N LEU A 63 -3.30 4.21 9.67
CA LEU A 63 -3.41 3.79 11.06
C LEU A 63 -2.30 2.80 11.43
N LEU A 64 -2.03 1.80 10.61
CA LEU A 64 -0.95 0.84 10.83
C LEU A 64 0.42 1.53 10.82
N THR A 65 0.64 2.48 9.92
CA THR A 65 1.86 3.29 9.86
C THR A 65 2.04 4.10 11.13
N PHE A 66 0.97 4.71 11.64
CA PHE A 66 0.99 5.44 12.90
C PHE A 66 1.32 4.55 14.10
N ILE A 67 0.73 3.36 14.15
CA ILE A 67 1.04 2.36 15.20
C ILE A 67 2.50 1.94 15.11
N ALA A 68 3.01 1.62 13.91
CA ALA A 68 4.42 1.26 13.71
C ALA A 68 5.37 2.37 14.20
N PHE A 69 5.03 3.63 13.93
CA PHE A 69 5.79 4.78 14.43
C PHE A 69 5.84 4.85 15.96
N ILE A 70 4.71 4.59 16.63
CA ILE A 70 4.65 4.53 18.10
C ILE A 70 5.52 3.39 18.63
N PHE A 71 5.48 2.21 18.00
CA PHE A 71 6.29 1.06 18.40
C PHE A 71 7.78 1.34 18.27
N ILE A 72 8.23 1.87 17.14
CA ILE A 72 9.64 2.24 16.93
C ILE A 72 10.09 3.24 17.99
N ASN A 73 9.28 4.28 18.23
CA ASN A 73 9.59 5.30 19.24
C ASN A 73 9.70 4.70 20.65
N ASN A 74 8.82 3.78 21.01
CA ASN A 74 8.84 3.11 22.31
C ASN A 74 10.04 2.17 22.45
N THR A 75 10.37 1.39 21.43
CA THR A 75 11.52 0.48 21.41
C THR A 75 12.83 1.25 21.56
N ILE A 76 13.02 2.33 20.80
CA ILE A 76 14.21 3.18 20.90
C ILE A 76 14.31 3.82 22.28
N ARG A 77 13.20 4.29 22.86
CA ARG A 77 13.18 4.80 24.23
C ARG A 77 13.66 3.76 25.24
N LEU A 78 13.19 2.54 25.15
CA LEU A 78 13.62 1.44 26.03
C LEU A 78 15.09 1.12 25.85
N SER A 79 15.57 1.07 24.60
CA SER A 79 16.98 0.83 24.26
C SER A 79 17.89 1.91 24.84
N ILE A 80 17.54 3.19 24.70
CA ILE A 80 18.26 4.32 25.31
C ILE A 80 18.28 4.21 26.84
N THR A 81 17.15 3.87 27.46
CA THR A 81 17.04 3.75 28.91
C THR A 81 17.88 2.61 29.44
N ALA A 82 17.92 1.47 28.76
CA ALA A 82 18.73 0.32 29.12
C ALA A 82 20.21 0.61 29.05
N ARG A 83 20.65 1.41 28.07
CA ARG A 83 22.09 1.77 27.85
C ARG A 83 22.48 3.14 28.38
N ARG A 84 21.68 3.72 29.27
CA ARG A 84 21.92 5.10 29.75
C ARG A 84 23.27 5.33 30.40
N ARG A 85 23.86 4.32 31.09
CA ARG A 85 25.19 4.40 31.70
C ARG A 85 26.31 4.46 30.66
N GLU A 86 26.22 3.65 29.62
CA GLU A 86 27.16 3.65 28.49
C GLU A 86 27.12 5.01 27.75
N ILE A 87 25.92 5.54 27.52
CA ILE A 87 25.73 6.87 26.91
C ILE A 87 26.37 7.97 27.77
N ALA A 88 26.22 7.90 29.11
CA ALA A 88 26.82 8.86 30.01
C ALA A 88 28.37 8.81 29.96
N ILE A 89 28.96 7.62 29.94
CA ILE A 89 30.40 7.44 29.79
C ILE A 89 30.89 7.99 28.44
N MET A 90 30.19 7.67 27.33
CA MET A 90 30.55 8.19 26.00
C MET A 90 30.56 9.73 25.98
N ARG A 91 29.61 10.38 26.66
CA ARG A 91 29.59 11.84 26.79
C ARG A 91 30.75 12.39 27.60
N LEU A 92 31.13 11.72 28.68
CA LEU A 92 32.26 12.13 29.52
C LEU A 92 33.59 12.10 28.76
N VAL A 93 33.77 11.14 27.85
CA VAL A 93 34.98 11.05 27.01
C VAL A 93 34.89 11.92 25.75
N GLY A 94 33.82 12.74 25.60
CA GLY A 94 33.69 13.70 24.49
C GLY A 94 33.14 13.13 23.19
N ALA A 95 32.44 11.99 23.21
CA ALA A 95 31.85 11.42 22.01
C ALA A 95 30.82 12.35 21.37
N SER A 96 30.83 12.47 20.03
CA SER A 96 29.93 13.31 19.31
C SER A 96 28.48 12.77 19.37
N ASN A 97 27.49 13.66 19.26
CA ASN A 97 26.07 13.28 19.25
C ASN A 97 25.73 12.30 18.12
N GLY A 98 26.43 12.39 16.98
CA GLY A 98 26.26 11.46 15.85
C GLY A 98 26.70 10.04 16.19
N PHE A 99 27.85 9.92 16.89
CA PHE A 99 28.37 8.65 17.32
C PHE A 99 27.46 7.95 18.34
N ILE A 100 26.87 8.71 19.27
CA ILE A 100 25.93 8.19 20.27
C ILE A 100 24.62 7.75 19.61
N ARG A 101 24.17 8.45 18.56
CA ARG A 101 22.91 8.16 17.85
C ARG A 101 23.02 7.01 16.85
N GLY A 102 24.19 6.77 16.30
CA GLY A 102 24.44 5.77 15.27
C GLY A 102 23.80 4.40 15.56
N PRO A 103 24.10 3.75 16.68
CA PRO A 103 23.56 2.43 17.00
C PRO A 103 22.03 2.36 17.05
N PHE A 104 21.36 3.40 17.51
CA PHE A 104 19.90 3.44 17.60
C PHE A 104 19.22 3.65 16.23
N VAL A 105 19.88 4.40 15.33
CA VAL A 105 19.42 4.55 13.94
C VAL A 105 19.54 3.23 13.20
N THR A 106 20.67 2.54 13.33
CA THR A 106 20.88 1.23 12.70
C THR A 106 19.90 0.20 13.23
N GLU A 107 19.57 0.22 14.53
CA GLU A 107 18.54 -0.65 15.11
C GLU A 107 17.16 -0.41 14.49
N GLY A 108 16.73 0.85 14.35
CA GLY A 108 15.48 1.21 13.72
C GLY A 108 15.42 0.83 12.23
N VAL A 109 16.53 1.02 11.50
CA VAL A 109 16.64 0.61 10.09
C VAL A 109 16.59 -0.91 9.94
N LEU A 110 17.29 -1.65 10.80
CA LEU A 110 17.27 -3.12 10.80
C LEU A 110 15.86 -3.67 11.07
N GLN A 111 15.16 -3.12 12.04
CA GLN A 111 13.77 -3.49 12.33
C GLN A 111 12.86 -3.25 11.13
N ALA A 112 13.02 -2.10 10.47
CA ALA A 112 12.23 -1.75 9.29
C ALA A 112 12.53 -2.66 8.10
N LEU A 113 13.81 -2.99 7.86
CA LEU A 113 14.21 -3.94 6.81
C LEU A 113 13.69 -5.35 7.06
N LEU A 114 13.76 -5.84 8.29
CA LEU A 114 13.18 -7.13 8.66
C LEU A 114 11.67 -7.15 8.43
N GLY A 115 10.97 -6.07 8.79
CA GLY A 115 9.54 -5.92 8.50
C GLY A 115 9.23 -5.94 7.00
N ALA A 116 10.01 -5.22 6.20
CA ALA A 116 9.85 -5.20 4.75
C ALA A 116 10.10 -6.58 4.12
N LEU A 117 11.15 -7.30 4.55
CA LEU A 117 11.44 -8.66 4.08
C LEU A 117 10.32 -9.65 4.44
N LEU A 118 9.80 -9.58 5.66
CA LEU A 118 8.66 -10.40 6.08
C LEU A 118 7.41 -10.08 5.25
N SER A 119 7.15 -8.81 4.96
CA SER A 119 6.02 -8.39 4.12
C SER A 119 6.15 -8.93 2.68
N ILE A 120 7.35 -8.87 2.10
CA ILE A 120 7.63 -9.44 0.78
C ILE A 120 7.42 -10.97 0.82
N GLY A 121 7.91 -11.64 1.87
CA GLY A 121 7.71 -13.08 2.05
C GLY A 121 6.23 -13.47 2.12
N VAL A 122 5.41 -12.72 2.84
CA VAL A 122 3.96 -12.93 2.90
C VAL A 122 3.30 -12.69 1.53
N LEU A 123 3.71 -11.63 0.81
CA LEU A 123 3.20 -11.35 -0.54
C LEU A 123 3.52 -12.50 -1.51
N GLU A 124 4.75 -13.02 -1.48
CA GLU A 124 5.14 -14.17 -2.31
C GLU A 124 4.35 -15.44 -1.93
N LEU A 125 4.08 -15.63 -0.65
CA LEU A 125 3.28 -16.75 -0.19
C LEU A 125 1.83 -16.64 -0.68
N VAL A 126 1.24 -15.47 -0.60
CA VAL A 126 -0.10 -15.18 -1.16
C VAL A 126 -0.12 -15.39 -2.67
N ARG A 127 0.87 -14.88 -3.39
CA ARG A 127 1.00 -15.02 -4.83
C ARG A 127 1.07 -16.50 -5.26
N ASN A 128 1.93 -17.29 -4.61
CA ASN A 128 2.20 -18.65 -5.03
C ASN A 128 1.15 -19.66 -4.55
N PHE A 129 0.50 -19.42 -3.42
CA PHE A 129 -0.46 -20.36 -2.83
C PHE A 129 -1.92 -19.94 -2.98
N LEU A 130 -2.23 -18.65 -2.79
CA LEU A 130 -3.62 -18.18 -2.77
C LEU A 130 -4.12 -17.84 -4.17
N MET A 131 -3.31 -17.13 -4.96
CA MET A 131 -3.68 -16.70 -6.31
C MET A 131 -4.08 -17.86 -7.23
N PRO A 132 -3.33 -18.97 -7.34
CA PRO A 132 -3.73 -20.09 -8.20
C PRO A 132 -5.04 -20.74 -7.76
N ARG A 133 -5.30 -20.81 -6.46
CA ARG A 133 -6.55 -21.37 -5.93
C ARG A 133 -7.76 -20.49 -6.26
N VAL A 134 -7.61 -19.17 -6.14
CA VAL A 134 -8.67 -18.21 -6.49
C VAL A 134 -8.92 -18.21 -8.00
N MET A 135 -7.87 -18.21 -8.81
CA MET A 135 -7.99 -18.26 -10.29
C MET A 135 -8.67 -19.56 -10.76
N ASN A 136 -8.40 -20.69 -10.13
CA ASN A 136 -9.06 -21.95 -10.46
C ASN A 136 -10.55 -21.97 -10.09
N MET A 137 -11.00 -21.16 -9.13
CA MET A 137 -12.42 -21.01 -8.79
C MET A 137 -13.17 -20.10 -9.77
N VAL A 138 -12.46 -19.16 -10.41
CA VAL A 138 -13.02 -18.15 -11.32
C VAL A 138 -12.39 -18.34 -12.69
N SER A 139 -12.72 -19.47 -13.35
CA SER A 139 -12.09 -19.91 -14.61
C SER A 139 -12.28 -18.99 -15.82
N TRP A 140 -13.16 -17.97 -15.73
CA TRP A 140 -13.37 -16.96 -16.77
C TRP A 140 -12.54 -15.68 -16.54
N TRP A 141 -11.82 -15.56 -15.40
CA TRP A 141 -11.04 -14.38 -15.05
C TRP A 141 -9.55 -14.70 -15.15
N GLN A 142 -8.94 -14.43 -16.29
CA GLN A 142 -7.49 -14.51 -16.47
C GLN A 142 -6.86 -13.16 -16.09
N PHE A 143 -6.44 -13.01 -14.85
CA PHE A 143 -5.76 -11.82 -14.37
C PHE A 143 -4.27 -12.13 -14.21
N GLU A 144 -3.46 -11.77 -15.20
CA GLU A 144 -2.01 -11.84 -15.10
C GLU A 144 -1.46 -10.49 -14.65
N ILE A 145 -0.92 -10.43 -13.43
CA ILE A 145 -0.24 -9.23 -12.96
C ILE A 145 1.19 -9.25 -13.52
N PRO A 146 1.60 -8.23 -14.31
CA PRO A 146 2.95 -8.15 -14.86
C PRO A 146 4.02 -8.20 -13.77
N LEU A 147 5.17 -8.82 -14.07
CA LEU A 147 6.29 -8.92 -13.11
C LEU A 147 6.79 -7.54 -12.67
N GLU A 148 6.71 -6.55 -13.53
CA GLU A 148 7.09 -5.16 -13.24
C GLU A 148 6.33 -4.58 -12.05
N VAL A 149 5.02 -4.86 -11.94
CA VAL A 149 4.18 -4.40 -10.83
C VAL A 149 4.64 -5.01 -9.49
N TYR A 150 5.04 -6.28 -9.49
CA TYR A 150 5.58 -6.93 -8.29
C TYR A 150 6.91 -6.30 -7.86
N LEU A 151 7.84 -6.11 -8.82
CA LEU A 151 9.14 -5.49 -8.54
C LEU A 151 8.98 -4.06 -8.01
N MET A 152 8.07 -3.29 -8.60
CA MET A 152 7.74 -1.93 -8.14
C MET A 152 7.15 -1.93 -6.73
N THR A 153 6.27 -2.88 -6.42
CA THR A 153 5.67 -3.05 -5.09
C THR A 153 6.73 -3.42 -4.05
N TYR A 154 7.65 -4.36 -4.36
CA TYR A 154 8.73 -4.73 -3.45
C TYR A 154 9.69 -3.58 -3.20
N GLY A 155 10.05 -2.84 -4.25
CA GLY A 155 10.85 -1.62 -4.12
C GLY A 155 10.17 -0.56 -3.24
N ALA A 156 8.87 -0.35 -3.44
CA ALA A 156 8.08 0.57 -2.64
C ALA A 156 8.01 0.15 -1.16
N LEU A 157 7.82 -1.14 -0.87
CA LEU A 157 7.80 -1.66 0.51
C LEU A 157 9.12 -1.43 1.24
N ILE A 158 10.25 -1.70 0.58
CA ILE A 158 11.58 -1.47 1.15
C ILE A 158 11.79 0.02 1.39
N LEU A 159 11.44 0.86 0.41
CA LEU A 159 11.61 2.31 0.51
C LEU A 159 10.76 2.90 1.63
N VAL A 160 9.49 2.55 1.72
CA VAL A 160 8.59 3.00 2.79
C VAL A 160 9.09 2.51 4.14
N GLY A 161 9.51 1.25 4.25
CA GLY A 161 10.11 0.70 5.46
C GLY A 161 11.33 1.50 5.91
N LEU A 162 12.27 1.80 5.01
CA LEU A 162 13.44 2.61 5.30
C LEU A 162 13.08 4.02 5.76
N VAL A 163 12.13 4.66 5.07
CA VAL A 163 11.66 6.00 5.46
C VAL A 163 11.09 5.98 6.87
N ILE A 164 10.20 5.03 7.19
CA ILE A 164 9.60 4.92 8.52
C ILE A 164 10.68 4.62 9.58
N GLY A 165 11.63 3.73 9.30
CA GLY A 165 12.72 3.38 10.20
C GLY A 165 13.65 4.56 10.49
N LEU A 166 14.06 5.29 9.44
CA LEU A 166 14.95 6.46 9.59
C LEU A 166 14.24 7.61 10.31
N PHE A 167 13.04 7.99 9.85
CA PHE A 167 12.32 9.09 10.47
C PHE A 167 11.83 8.76 11.88
N GLY A 168 11.33 7.55 12.10
CA GLY A 168 10.90 7.09 13.41
C GLY A 168 12.05 7.13 14.44
N SER A 169 13.21 6.57 14.08
CA SER A 169 14.39 6.59 14.93
C SER A 169 14.94 8.01 15.16
N ALA A 170 15.00 8.83 14.11
CA ALA A 170 15.49 10.21 14.21
C ALA A 170 14.62 11.08 15.14
N ILE A 171 13.30 10.96 15.05
CA ILE A 171 12.36 11.71 15.89
C ILE A 171 12.42 11.23 17.34
N ALA A 172 12.45 9.90 17.56
CA ALA A 172 12.61 9.33 18.88
C ALA A 172 13.86 9.87 19.57
N MET A 173 15.00 9.87 18.89
CA MET A 173 16.24 10.37 19.44
C MET A 173 16.25 11.87 19.71
N ARG A 174 15.66 12.70 18.83
CA ARG A 174 15.54 14.15 19.07
C ARG A 174 14.79 14.44 20.36
N ARG A 175 13.81 13.62 20.69
CA ARG A 175 12.96 13.80 21.87
C ARG A 175 13.62 13.34 23.15
N TYR A 176 14.40 12.24 23.12
CA TYR A 176 14.95 11.59 24.32
C TYR A 176 16.43 11.88 24.59
N LEU A 177 17.18 12.33 23.59
CA LEU A 177 18.58 12.76 23.76
C LEU A 177 18.72 14.28 23.88
N LYS A 178 17.62 15.03 24.07
CA LYS A 178 17.71 16.43 24.50
C LYS A 178 18.14 16.48 25.95
N VAL A 179 19.40 16.74 26.17
CA VAL A 179 19.94 17.43 27.32
C VAL A 179 20.85 18.51 26.78
#